data_ef4fbfb4d2fb1e0975c843d9d0de2f46
#
_entry.id   ef4fbfb4d2fb1e0975c843d9d0de2f46
#
_cell.length_a   1.000
_cell.length_b   1.000
_cell.length_c   1.000
_cell.angle_alpha   90.00
_cell.angle_beta   90.00
_cell.angle_gamma   90.00
#
_symmetry.space_group_name_H-M   'P 1'
#
loop_
_entity.id
_entity.type
_entity.pdbx_description
1 polymer ?
#
loop_
_entity_poly.entity_id
_entity_poly.type
_entity_poly.pdbx_seq_one_letter_code
_entity_poly.pdbx_strand_id
1 'polypeptide(L)'
;MRIKSLLIVIFISAFLFNCNTDTGDYYVPNSESDFEYKVDEFADLKVIRYQIPGWDELTLKEKKLVYYLVQAGLAGRDIMWDQNYRHNLEIRSTLENIYANYSGDRSSADWMEFETYLKRVWFSSGIHHHYSNDKLKPGFTYSYLKELMKSTSSDISADAIDAMFNDKDLKKVNKAKDVDNVLLSAVNFY
;
A
#
# COMPACT_ATOMS: atom_id res chain seq x y z
N MET A 1 -52.75 -39.65 11.85
CA MET A 1 -52.13 -38.31 11.76
C MET A 1 -50.64 -38.24 12.13
N ARG A 2 -49.92 -39.38 12.26
CA ARG A 2 -48.49 -39.44 12.67
C ARG A 2 -47.51 -39.77 11.54
N ILE A 3 -48.00 -40.32 10.41
CA ILE A 3 -47.14 -40.72 9.27
C ILE A 3 -46.76 -39.53 8.36
N LYS A 4 -47.63 -38.53 8.22
CA LYS A 4 -47.35 -37.35 7.36
C LYS A 4 -46.28 -36.43 7.98
N SER A 5 -46.15 -36.37 9.31
CA SER A 5 -45.09 -35.59 9.98
C SER A 5 -43.70 -36.26 9.86
N LEU A 6 -43.67 -37.61 9.80
CA LEU A 6 -42.39 -38.33 9.68
C LEU A 6 -41.79 -38.18 8.28
N LEU A 7 -42.63 -38.14 7.24
CA LEU A 7 -42.16 -37.92 5.85
C LEU A 7 -41.62 -36.52 5.61
N ILE A 8 -42.18 -35.50 6.28
CA ILE A 8 -41.68 -34.10 6.19
C ILE A 8 -40.33 -33.96 6.86
N VAL A 9 -40.08 -34.64 7.99
CA VAL A 9 -38.77 -34.59 8.68
C VAL A 9 -37.70 -35.31 7.86
N ILE A 10 -38.01 -36.40 7.19
CA ILE A 10 -37.07 -37.11 6.30
C ILE A 10 -36.76 -36.26 5.04
N PHE A 11 -37.72 -35.50 4.51
CA PHE A 11 -37.47 -34.62 3.36
C PHE A 11 -36.62 -33.39 3.73
N ILE A 12 -36.76 -32.83 4.93
CA ILE A 12 -35.94 -31.70 5.41
C ILE A 12 -34.52 -32.16 5.72
N SER A 13 -34.31 -33.39 6.24
CA SER A 13 -32.97 -33.91 6.48
C SER A 13 -32.22 -34.26 5.21
N ALA A 14 -32.90 -34.59 4.09
CA ALA A 14 -32.27 -34.86 2.80
C ALA A 14 -31.76 -33.55 2.10
N PHE A 15 -32.34 -32.40 2.44
CA PHE A 15 -31.87 -31.10 1.87
C PHE A 15 -30.66 -30.51 2.57
N LEU A 16 -30.29 -31.00 3.77
CA LEU A 16 -29.16 -30.50 4.52
C LEU A 16 -27.82 -31.17 4.21
N PHE A 17 -27.82 -32.24 3.38
CA PHE A 17 -26.60 -32.97 3.02
C PHE A 17 -26.06 -32.64 1.62
N ASN A 18 -26.59 -31.63 0.94
CA ASN A 18 -26.08 -31.21 -0.36
C ASN A 18 -25.22 -29.93 -0.28
N CYS A 19 -24.42 -29.78 0.79
CA CYS A 19 -23.19 -29.01 0.68
C CYS A 19 -22.16 -29.91 -0.02
N ASN A 20 -22.18 -29.91 -1.34
CA ASN A 20 -21.00 -30.22 -2.11
C ASN A 20 -19.97 -29.17 -1.69
N THR A 21 -19.09 -29.50 -0.76
CA THR A 21 -17.80 -28.84 -0.66
C THR A 21 -17.10 -29.22 -1.96
N ASP A 22 -17.26 -28.38 -2.97
CA ASP A 22 -16.35 -28.34 -4.09
C ASP A 22 -14.99 -28.01 -3.46
N THR A 23 -14.28 -29.07 -3.06
CA THR A 23 -12.86 -28.97 -2.75
C THR A 23 -12.18 -28.80 -4.11
N GLY A 24 -12.33 -27.60 -4.68
CA GLY A 24 -11.46 -27.18 -5.74
C GLY A 24 -10.04 -27.50 -5.27
N ASP A 25 -9.25 -28.11 -6.11
CA ASP A 25 -7.82 -28.32 -5.87
C ASP A 25 -7.17 -26.96 -5.59
N TYR A 26 -7.26 -26.51 -4.34
CA TYR A 26 -6.49 -25.36 -3.89
C TYR A 26 -5.03 -25.80 -3.96
N TYR A 27 -4.29 -25.14 -4.82
CA TYR A 27 -2.85 -25.27 -4.83
C TYR A 27 -2.33 -24.98 -3.41
N VAL A 28 -1.95 -26.02 -2.71
CA VAL A 28 -1.19 -25.91 -1.46
C VAL A 28 0.28 -25.89 -1.87
N PRO A 29 0.97 -24.74 -1.70
CA PRO A 29 2.41 -24.71 -1.98
C PRO A 29 3.09 -25.81 -1.19
N ASN A 30 3.93 -26.59 -1.87
CA ASN A 30 4.70 -27.62 -1.21
C ASN A 30 5.52 -26.96 -0.09
N SER A 31 5.38 -27.42 1.13
CA SER A 31 6.02 -26.82 2.32
C SER A 31 7.56 -26.90 2.31
N GLU A 32 8.13 -27.49 1.28
CA GLU A 32 9.57 -27.63 1.03
C GLU A 32 10.10 -26.69 -0.05
N SER A 33 9.34 -25.68 -0.51
CA SER A 33 9.89 -24.73 -1.46
C SER A 33 10.83 -23.75 -0.75
N ASP A 34 12.06 -23.62 -1.22
CA ASP A 34 13.04 -22.59 -0.84
C ASP A 34 12.57 -21.16 -1.17
N PHE A 35 11.27 -20.98 -1.43
CA PHE A 35 10.73 -19.69 -1.79
C PHE A 35 10.56 -18.81 -0.56
N GLU A 36 11.42 -17.82 -0.44
CA GLU A 36 11.34 -16.81 0.59
C GLU A 36 10.21 -15.81 0.25
N TYR A 37 9.07 -15.98 0.91
CA TYR A 37 7.88 -15.14 0.69
C TYR A 37 7.97 -13.78 1.40
N LYS A 38 8.71 -13.67 2.52
CA LYS A 38 8.90 -12.40 3.25
C LYS A 38 10.08 -11.64 2.67
N VAL A 39 9.83 -10.44 2.14
CA VAL A 39 10.85 -9.59 1.51
C VAL A 39 11.42 -8.58 2.49
N ASP A 40 10.55 -7.98 3.33
CA ASP A 40 10.94 -6.98 4.32
C ASP A 40 9.95 -6.98 5.49
N GLU A 41 10.39 -6.44 6.62
CA GLU A 41 9.56 -6.23 7.79
C GLU A 41 10.02 -4.93 8.48
N PHE A 42 9.09 -4.00 8.70
CA PHE A 42 9.37 -2.75 9.36
C PHE A 42 8.14 -2.26 10.13
N ALA A 43 8.36 -1.71 11.31
CA ALA A 43 7.29 -1.31 12.23
C ALA A 43 6.29 -2.47 12.49
N ASP A 44 5.04 -2.28 12.14
CA ASP A 44 3.94 -3.25 12.24
C ASP A 44 3.57 -3.90 10.90
N LEU A 45 4.42 -3.71 9.86
CA LEU A 45 4.14 -4.13 8.48
C LEU A 45 5.10 -5.22 8.02
N LYS A 46 4.57 -6.17 7.26
CA LYS A 46 5.33 -7.20 6.56
C LYS A 46 5.11 -7.06 5.06
N VAL A 47 6.20 -7.02 4.31
CA VAL A 47 6.17 -7.03 2.84
C VAL A 47 6.37 -8.46 2.38
N ILE A 48 5.37 -9.00 1.72
CA ILE A 48 5.39 -10.36 1.19
C ILE A 48 5.28 -10.35 -0.33
N ARG A 49 5.87 -11.34 -0.96
CA ARG A 49 5.73 -11.62 -2.38
C ARG A 49 5.01 -12.95 -2.58
N TYR A 50 4.37 -13.08 -3.71
CA TYR A 50 3.68 -14.31 -4.10
C TYR A 50 4.40 -15.01 -5.23
N GLN A 51 4.35 -16.33 -5.24
CA GLN A 51 4.62 -17.10 -6.45
C GLN A 51 3.43 -16.96 -7.40
N ILE A 52 3.70 -17.06 -8.68
CA ILE A 52 2.67 -17.05 -9.73
C ILE A 52 2.65 -18.46 -10.35
N PRO A 53 1.79 -19.36 -9.85
CA PRO A 53 1.65 -20.68 -10.45
C PRO A 53 1.31 -20.56 -11.94
N GLY A 54 1.86 -21.45 -12.77
CA GLY A 54 1.61 -21.43 -14.21
C GLY A 54 2.39 -20.39 -15.00
N TRP A 55 3.26 -19.56 -14.36
CA TRP A 55 4.07 -18.58 -15.08
C TRP A 55 4.94 -19.22 -16.16
N ASP A 56 5.51 -20.38 -15.89
CA ASP A 56 6.40 -21.07 -16.81
C ASP A 56 5.67 -21.69 -18.01
N GLU A 57 4.37 -21.91 -17.88
CA GLU A 57 3.48 -22.43 -18.94
C GLU A 57 3.12 -21.35 -19.97
N LEU A 58 3.27 -20.06 -19.62
CA LEU A 58 2.98 -18.96 -20.51
C LEU A 58 3.97 -18.91 -21.68
N THR A 59 3.44 -18.65 -22.87
CA THR A 59 4.25 -18.39 -24.06
C THR A 59 5.04 -17.09 -23.90
N LEU A 60 6.12 -16.93 -24.67
CA LEU A 60 6.90 -15.68 -24.68
C LEU A 60 6.04 -14.45 -25.02
N LYS A 61 5.03 -14.61 -25.89
CA LYS A 61 4.12 -13.52 -26.26
C LYS A 61 3.28 -13.07 -25.06
N GLU A 62 2.75 -14.00 -24.29
CA GLU A 62 1.97 -13.73 -23.08
C GLU A 62 2.85 -13.11 -21.98
N LYS A 63 4.05 -13.64 -21.76
CA LYS A 63 5.02 -13.05 -20.81
C LYS A 63 5.36 -11.61 -21.17
N LYS A 64 5.57 -11.31 -22.46
CA LYS A 64 5.77 -9.93 -22.93
C LYS A 64 4.55 -9.05 -22.70
N LEU A 65 3.34 -9.55 -22.94
CA LEU A 65 2.12 -8.80 -22.67
C LEU A 65 2.04 -8.43 -21.19
N VAL A 66 2.22 -9.39 -20.27
CA VAL A 66 2.22 -9.14 -18.83
C VAL A 66 3.28 -8.10 -18.45
N TYR A 67 4.50 -8.22 -19.00
CA TYR A 67 5.55 -7.22 -18.75
C TYR A 67 5.11 -5.80 -19.12
N TYR A 68 4.55 -5.60 -20.31
CA TYR A 68 4.11 -4.27 -20.74
C TYR A 68 2.91 -3.76 -19.95
N LEU A 69 1.98 -4.63 -19.54
CA LEU A 69 0.88 -4.26 -18.64
C LEU A 69 1.38 -3.81 -17.27
N VAL A 70 2.40 -4.49 -16.72
CA VAL A 70 3.05 -4.06 -15.48
C VAL A 70 3.74 -2.71 -15.64
N GLN A 71 4.47 -2.49 -16.75
CA GLN A 71 5.10 -1.19 -17.02
C GLN A 71 4.07 -0.06 -17.15
N ALA A 72 2.95 -0.31 -17.82
CA ALA A 72 1.84 0.64 -17.91
C ALA A 72 1.25 0.97 -16.52
N GLY A 73 1.03 -0.06 -15.68
CA GLY A 73 0.58 0.13 -14.30
C GLY A 73 1.56 0.95 -13.46
N LEU A 74 2.86 0.68 -13.59
CA LEU A 74 3.91 1.44 -12.89
C LEU A 74 3.99 2.90 -13.34
N ALA A 75 3.77 3.18 -14.62
CA ALA A 75 3.74 4.55 -15.14
C ALA A 75 2.58 5.38 -14.55
N GLY A 76 1.46 4.73 -14.23
CA GLY A 76 0.29 5.36 -13.63
C GLY A 76 0.32 5.50 -12.09
N ARG A 77 1.35 4.99 -11.41
CA ARG A 77 1.35 4.95 -9.93
C ARG A 77 1.28 6.34 -9.26
N ASP A 78 1.81 7.37 -9.91
CA ASP A 78 1.82 8.73 -9.36
C ASP A 78 0.41 9.31 -9.22
N ILE A 79 -0.54 8.83 -10.01
CA ILE A 79 -1.95 9.17 -9.92
C ILE A 79 -2.51 8.81 -8.53
N MET A 80 -2.16 7.65 -8.00
CA MET A 80 -2.60 7.22 -6.66
C MET A 80 -2.07 8.16 -5.56
N TRP A 81 -0.81 8.57 -5.68
CA TRP A 81 -0.19 9.49 -4.73
C TRP A 81 -0.87 10.84 -4.73
N ASP A 82 -1.10 11.41 -5.89
CA ASP A 82 -1.73 12.71 -6.07
C ASP A 82 -3.20 12.71 -5.61
N GLN A 83 -3.96 11.67 -5.98
CA GLN A 83 -5.35 11.53 -5.56
C GLN A 83 -5.52 11.28 -4.06
N ASN A 84 -4.55 10.64 -3.40
CA ASN A 84 -4.63 10.40 -1.97
C ASN A 84 -4.47 11.68 -1.15
N TYR A 85 -3.53 12.57 -1.55
CA TYR A 85 -3.33 13.86 -0.90
C TYR A 85 -2.40 14.75 -1.72
N ARG A 86 -2.76 16.03 -1.88
CA ARG A 86 -2.07 17.00 -2.75
C ARG A 86 -0.57 17.20 -2.49
N HIS A 87 -0.07 16.97 -1.27
CA HIS A 87 1.35 17.09 -0.93
C HIS A 87 2.13 15.80 -1.04
N ASN A 88 1.47 14.66 -1.34
CA ASN A 88 2.12 13.36 -1.33
C ASN A 88 3.27 13.24 -2.34
N LEU A 89 3.12 13.77 -3.57
CA LEU A 89 4.16 13.68 -4.60
C LEU A 89 5.39 14.48 -4.20
N GLU A 90 5.21 15.68 -3.66
CA GLU A 90 6.29 16.54 -3.19
C GLU A 90 7.01 15.90 -2.01
N ILE A 91 6.26 15.44 -1.00
CA ILE A 91 6.82 14.76 0.18
C ILE A 91 7.60 13.52 -0.25
N ARG A 92 7.02 12.66 -1.10
CA ARG A 92 7.68 11.47 -1.60
C ARG A 92 9.00 11.81 -2.29
N SER A 93 8.97 12.74 -3.24
CA SER A 93 10.15 13.13 -4.01
C SER A 93 11.28 13.63 -3.10
N THR A 94 10.94 14.45 -2.10
CA THR A 94 11.91 14.96 -1.13
C THR A 94 12.50 13.85 -0.26
N LEU A 95 11.66 12.98 0.29
CA LEU A 95 12.12 11.87 1.14
C LEU A 95 12.96 10.86 0.33
N GLU A 96 12.57 10.55 -0.91
CA GLU A 96 13.34 9.69 -1.82
C GLU A 96 14.70 10.32 -2.18
N ASN A 97 14.75 11.62 -2.45
CA ASN A 97 16.00 12.32 -2.73
C ASN A 97 16.94 12.29 -1.52
N ILE A 98 16.41 12.51 -0.33
CA ILE A 98 17.18 12.37 0.92
C ILE A 98 17.71 10.95 1.05
N TYR A 99 16.85 9.95 0.90
CA TYR A 99 17.23 8.54 1.04
C TYR A 99 18.31 8.12 0.05
N ALA A 100 18.22 8.58 -1.20
CA ALA A 100 19.20 8.26 -2.24
C ALA A 100 20.56 8.94 -2.03
N ASN A 101 20.59 10.18 -1.55
CA ASN A 101 21.79 11.03 -1.55
C ASN A 101 22.43 11.26 -0.17
N TYR A 102 21.78 10.84 0.91
CA TYR A 102 22.36 10.99 2.24
C TYR A 102 23.56 10.05 2.43
N SER A 103 24.71 10.64 2.74
CA SER A 103 25.98 9.94 2.93
C SER A 103 26.43 9.87 4.41
N GLY A 104 25.59 10.33 5.34
CA GLY A 104 25.90 10.30 6.77
C GLY A 104 25.62 8.95 7.44
N ASP A 105 25.56 8.95 8.76
CA ASP A 105 25.35 7.74 9.55
C ASP A 105 23.92 7.20 9.43
N ARG A 106 23.76 6.12 8.67
CA ARG A 106 22.49 5.42 8.50
C ARG A 106 22.15 4.43 9.62
N SER A 107 23.03 4.27 10.61
CA SER A 107 22.81 3.43 11.78
C SER A 107 22.28 4.22 12.99
N SER A 108 22.19 5.55 12.90
CA SER A 108 21.65 6.39 13.95
C SER A 108 20.17 6.15 14.20
N ALA A 109 19.70 6.35 15.43
CA ALA A 109 18.29 6.17 15.79
C ALA A 109 17.39 7.09 14.96
N ASP A 110 17.78 8.36 14.76
CA ASP A 110 16.99 9.30 13.97
C ASP A 110 16.90 8.89 12.49
N TRP A 111 17.97 8.31 11.92
CA TRP A 111 17.91 7.77 10.57
C TRP A 111 16.99 6.56 10.46
N MET A 112 17.01 5.64 11.41
CA MET A 112 16.12 4.49 11.43
C MET A 112 14.64 4.91 11.51
N GLU A 113 14.33 5.95 12.28
CA GLU A 113 12.99 6.54 12.33
C GLU A 113 12.60 7.21 11.00
N PHE A 114 13.54 7.92 10.35
CA PHE A 114 13.34 8.49 9.03
C PHE A 114 13.06 7.39 7.98
N GLU A 115 13.87 6.34 7.95
CA GLU A 115 13.70 5.22 7.02
C GLU A 115 12.37 4.48 7.26
N THR A 116 12.01 4.26 8.51
CA THR A 116 10.73 3.65 8.89
C THR A 116 9.55 4.50 8.41
N TYR A 117 9.62 5.81 8.59
CA TYR A 117 8.59 6.72 8.09
C TYR A 117 8.49 6.69 6.57
N LEU A 118 9.61 6.78 5.86
CA LEU A 118 9.66 6.68 4.40
C LEU A 118 9.05 5.36 3.89
N LYS A 119 9.40 4.23 4.49
CA LYS A 119 8.83 2.91 4.15
C LYS A 119 7.31 2.87 4.38
N ARG A 120 6.81 3.47 5.47
CA ARG A 120 5.37 3.60 5.72
C ARG A 120 4.68 4.47 4.68
N VAL A 121 5.29 5.59 4.29
CA VAL A 121 4.78 6.48 3.24
C VAL A 121 4.72 5.74 1.90
N TRP A 122 5.75 4.98 1.54
CA TRP A 122 5.73 4.14 0.34
C TRP A 122 4.61 3.10 0.38
N PHE A 123 4.47 2.39 1.50
CA PHE A 123 3.45 1.36 1.67
C PHE A 123 2.02 1.91 1.53
N SER A 124 1.78 3.09 2.07
CA SER A 124 0.45 3.74 2.07
C SER A 124 0.16 4.57 0.83
N SER A 125 1.12 4.74 -0.08
CA SER A 125 1.06 5.68 -1.20
C SER A 125 0.72 7.10 -0.74
N GLY A 126 1.33 7.54 0.38
CA GLY A 126 1.14 8.86 0.97
C GLY A 126 1.31 8.89 2.47
N ILE A 127 1.11 10.09 3.05
CA ILE A 127 1.29 10.33 4.49
C ILE A 127 0.08 9.92 5.35
N HIS A 128 -0.91 9.26 4.78
CA HIS A 128 -2.08 8.76 5.52
C HIS A 128 -2.14 7.24 5.44
N HIS A 129 -2.67 6.63 6.48
CA HIS A 129 -2.87 5.19 6.54
C HIS A 129 -3.74 4.71 5.36
N HIS A 130 -3.35 3.61 4.73
CA HIS A 130 -3.94 3.11 3.49
C HIS A 130 -5.42 2.69 3.59
N TYR A 131 -5.92 2.37 4.78
CA TYR A 131 -7.34 2.03 5.04
C TYR A 131 -8.10 3.10 5.83
N SER A 132 -7.41 4.11 6.36
CA SER A 132 -8.04 5.17 7.16
C SER A 132 -7.54 6.55 6.72
N ASN A 133 -8.07 7.60 7.37
CA ASN A 133 -7.58 8.96 7.19
C ASN A 133 -6.54 9.37 8.25
N ASP A 134 -6.06 8.40 9.04
CA ASP A 134 -5.09 8.67 10.07
C ASP A 134 -3.75 9.02 9.45
N LYS A 135 -3.20 10.14 9.89
CA LYS A 135 -1.90 10.60 9.40
C LYS A 135 -0.77 9.79 10.04
N LEU A 136 0.17 9.36 9.21
CA LEU A 136 1.42 8.76 9.66
C LEU A 136 2.27 9.87 10.32
N LYS A 137 2.70 9.63 11.57
CA LYS A 137 3.55 10.55 12.29
C LYS A 137 5.02 10.23 12.02
N PRO A 138 5.84 11.24 11.65
CA PRO A 138 7.29 11.06 11.67
C PRO A 138 7.78 10.71 13.08
N GLY A 139 8.64 9.70 13.22
CA GLY A 139 9.32 9.36 14.46
C GLY A 139 10.56 10.24 14.75
N PHE A 140 10.92 11.09 13.80
CA PHE A 140 12.04 12.02 13.87
C PHE A 140 11.57 13.48 13.95
N THR A 141 12.47 14.39 14.34
CA THR A 141 12.14 15.80 14.52
C THR A 141 12.22 16.60 13.21
N TYR A 142 11.51 17.71 13.13
CA TYR A 142 11.65 18.66 12.02
C TYR A 142 13.09 19.22 11.90
N SER A 143 13.78 19.40 13.03
CA SER A 143 15.18 19.82 13.00
C SER A 143 16.07 18.82 12.27
N TYR A 144 15.86 17.53 12.52
CA TYR A 144 16.58 16.47 11.83
C TYR A 144 16.25 16.44 10.33
N LEU A 145 14.98 16.61 9.94
CA LEU A 145 14.61 16.71 8.52
C LEU A 145 15.35 17.88 7.84
N LYS A 146 15.46 19.03 8.49
CA LYS A 146 16.20 20.17 7.94
C LYS A 146 17.69 19.87 7.73
N GLU A 147 18.31 19.13 8.64
CA GLU A 147 19.71 18.71 8.50
C GLU A 147 19.87 17.76 7.30
N LEU A 148 18.97 16.80 7.16
CA LEU A 148 18.95 15.87 6.02
C LEU A 148 18.76 16.62 4.70
N MET A 149 17.79 17.51 4.61
CA MET A 149 17.54 18.33 3.42
C MET A 149 18.76 19.17 3.05
N LYS A 150 19.39 19.82 4.03
CA LYS A 150 20.61 20.59 3.80
C LYS A 150 21.74 19.72 3.26
N SER A 151 21.95 18.54 3.81
CA SER A 151 23.01 17.61 3.40
C SER A 151 22.82 17.03 2.00
N THR A 152 21.59 16.97 1.51
CA THR A 152 21.22 16.36 0.22
C THR A 152 20.75 17.38 -0.81
N SER A 153 20.83 18.67 -0.51
CA SER A 153 20.31 19.77 -1.35
C SER A 153 18.84 19.54 -1.76
N SER A 154 18.05 19.01 -0.81
CA SER A 154 16.62 18.80 -0.99
C SER A 154 15.85 20.04 -0.55
N ASP A 155 14.69 20.26 -1.14
CA ASP A 155 13.76 21.32 -0.77
C ASP A 155 12.33 20.78 -0.69
N ILE A 156 11.48 21.45 0.09
CA ILE A 156 10.07 21.10 0.28
C ILE A 156 9.30 22.36 0.74
N SER A 157 8.06 22.49 0.30
CA SER A 157 7.21 23.62 0.68
C SER A 157 6.89 23.63 2.18
N ALA A 158 6.67 24.83 2.72
CA ALA A 158 6.25 24.99 4.11
C ALA A 158 4.91 24.28 4.40
N ASP A 159 4.00 24.27 3.44
CA ASP A 159 2.70 23.58 3.56
C ASP A 159 2.87 22.06 3.67
N ALA A 160 3.79 21.48 2.90
CA ALA A 160 4.09 20.05 2.97
C ALA A 160 4.78 19.69 4.30
N ILE A 161 5.67 20.53 4.82
CA ILE A 161 6.25 20.39 6.16
C ILE A 161 5.16 20.42 7.23
N ASP A 162 4.26 21.40 7.16
CA ASP A 162 3.13 21.54 8.09
C ASP A 162 2.24 20.30 8.03
N ALA A 163 1.97 19.81 6.82
CA ALA A 163 1.23 18.58 6.60
C ALA A 163 1.89 17.35 7.26
N MET A 164 3.21 17.25 7.31
CA MET A 164 3.93 16.16 7.95
C MET A 164 3.91 16.26 9.47
N PHE A 165 4.17 17.45 10.04
CA PHE A 165 4.48 17.62 11.46
C PHE A 165 3.37 18.27 12.28
N ASN A 166 2.36 18.91 11.65
CA ASN A 166 1.31 19.58 12.37
C ASN A 166 0.29 18.61 12.97
N ASP A 167 0.23 18.56 14.31
CA ASP A 167 -0.72 17.70 15.03
C ASP A 167 -2.17 18.23 15.01
N LYS A 168 -2.38 19.51 14.69
CA LYS A 168 -3.73 20.10 14.67
C LYS A 168 -4.60 19.52 13.55
N ASP A 169 -3.98 19.11 12.44
CA ASP A 169 -4.67 18.53 11.29
C ASP A 169 -4.83 17.01 11.36
N LEU A 170 -4.28 16.34 12.40
CA LEU A 170 -4.38 14.89 12.59
C LEU A 170 -5.82 14.37 12.65
N LYS A 171 -6.79 15.21 13.00
CA LYS A 171 -8.16 14.75 13.25
C LYS A 171 -9.09 14.82 12.05
N LYS A 172 -8.75 15.56 11.00
CA LYS A 172 -9.64 15.74 9.84
C LYS A 172 -8.86 16.17 8.60
N VAL A 173 -8.03 15.33 8.03
CA VAL A 173 -7.76 15.46 6.60
C VAL A 173 -9.09 15.17 5.91
N ASN A 174 -9.74 16.20 5.41
CA ASN A 174 -10.97 16.03 4.69
C ASN A 174 -10.61 15.60 3.26
N LYS A 175 -10.33 14.30 3.08
CA LYS A 175 -10.10 13.70 1.76
C LYS A 175 -11.18 14.09 0.76
N ALA A 176 -12.42 14.34 1.20
CA ALA A 176 -13.50 14.78 0.34
C ALA A 176 -13.22 16.15 -0.30
N LYS A 177 -12.61 17.10 0.42
CA LYS A 177 -12.25 18.40 -0.17
C LYS A 177 -11.13 18.31 -1.19
N ASP A 178 -10.16 17.40 -0.97
CA ASP A 178 -9.07 17.18 -1.92
C ASP A 178 -9.57 16.37 -3.14
N VAL A 179 -10.48 15.43 -2.96
CA VAL A 179 -11.15 14.73 -4.07
C VAL A 179 -11.99 15.69 -4.93
N ASP A 180 -12.71 16.63 -4.32
CA ASP A 180 -13.48 17.65 -5.07
C ASP A 180 -12.56 18.52 -5.92
N ASN A 181 -11.39 18.90 -5.42
CA ASN A 181 -10.40 19.65 -6.18
C ASN A 181 -9.80 18.85 -7.35
N VAL A 182 -9.55 17.56 -7.16
CA VAL A 182 -9.07 16.66 -8.23
C VAL A 182 -10.14 16.47 -9.30
N LEU A 183 -11.41 16.29 -8.92
CA LEU A 183 -12.53 16.20 -9.86
C LEU A 183 -12.72 17.50 -10.63
N LEU A 184 -12.62 18.67 -9.98
CA LEU A 184 -12.67 19.97 -10.66
C LEU A 184 -11.52 20.14 -11.64
N SER A 185 -10.32 19.72 -11.29
CA SER A 185 -9.16 19.75 -12.19
C SER A 185 -9.35 18.82 -13.39
N ALA A 186 -9.90 17.62 -13.18
CA ALA A 186 -10.20 16.67 -14.24
C ALA A 186 -11.28 17.20 -15.21
N VAL A 187 -12.32 17.86 -14.68
CA VAL A 187 -13.38 18.47 -15.50
C VAL A 187 -12.86 19.64 -16.32
N ASN A 188 -11.88 20.40 -15.83
CA ASN A 188 -11.28 21.52 -16.56
C ASN A 188 -10.26 21.07 -17.63
N PHE A 189 -9.93 19.78 -17.71
CA PHE A 189 -9.03 19.21 -18.72
C PHE A 189 -9.76 18.72 -19.98
N TYR A 190 -11.10 18.66 -19.95
CA TYR A 190 -11.97 18.33 -21.07
C TYR A 190 -12.77 19.58 -21.49
#